data_6801a9fb64e8bee251af9fe28e9985f3
#
_entry.id   6801a9fb64e8bee251af9fe28e9985f3
#
_cell.length_a   1.000
_cell.length_b   1.000
_cell.length_c   1.000
_cell.angle_alpha   90.00
_cell.angle_beta   90.00
_cell.angle_gamma   90.00
#
_symmetry.space_group_name_H-M   'P 1'
#
loop_
_entity.id
_entity.type
_entity.pdbx_description
1 polymer ?
#
loop_
_entity_poly.entity_id
_entity_poly.type
_entity_poly.pdbx_seq_one_letter_code
_entity_poly.pdbx_strand_id
1 'polypeptide(L)'
;MKRRTVQDVMTASVVTVTEETPFAEIADTMAEHRISGVPVLDAAGHVTGIVTEADLLHKQEYKDGDHRSRLARLRRPTEARTKAAAVDARGLMSAPVVSVAPHTTIAQAARLLNAHGYKAMPVLDEDGGLAGIVARRDLLRVFHRSDAEIRDEVIQDVLVNKLWQDPGELHVRVREGVVHLTGRVEQKSLIPIVVRLTAATEGVVDVVHTLGYDHDDTRPAHYPRA
;
A
#
# COMPACT_ATOMS: atom_id res chain seq x y z
N MET A 1 5.41 -3.27 18.03
CA MET A 1 4.60 -2.84 16.87
C MET A 1 4.33 -4.04 16.00
N LYS A 2 3.08 -4.47 15.93
CA LYS A 2 2.63 -5.43 14.94
C LYS A 2 2.39 -4.63 13.66
N ARG A 3 3.32 -4.67 12.71
CA ARG A 3 3.14 -3.99 11.42
C ARG A 3 1.97 -4.63 10.70
N ARG A 4 1.01 -3.83 10.30
CA ARG A 4 -0.09 -4.30 9.44
C ARG A 4 0.46 -4.85 8.14
N THR A 5 -0.15 -5.94 7.70
CA THR A 5 0.19 -6.63 6.46
C THR A 5 -0.95 -6.49 5.45
N VAL A 6 -0.73 -6.93 4.24
CA VAL A 6 -1.73 -6.90 3.18
C VAL A 6 -3.02 -7.62 3.58
N GLN A 7 -2.92 -8.76 4.28
CA GLN A 7 -4.10 -9.51 4.73
C GLN A 7 -5.01 -8.72 5.69
N ASP A 8 -4.47 -7.73 6.42
CA ASP A 8 -5.26 -6.91 7.35
C ASP A 8 -6.16 -5.88 6.62
N VAL A 9 -5.88 -5.61 5.34
CA VAL A 9 -6.55 -4.57 4.55
C VAL A 9 -7.10 -5.04 3.22
N MET A 10 -6.69 -6.21 2.71
CA MET A 10 -7.13 -6.75 1.41
C MET A 10 -8.63 -7.07 1.42
N THR A 11 -9.21 -7.15 0.23
CA THR A 11 -10.52 -7.72 0.00
C THR A 11 -10.35 -9.22 -0.26
N ALA A 12 -10.88 -10.08 0.61
CA ALA A 12 -10.75 -11.53 0.49
C ALA A 12 -11.77 -12.13 -0.52
N SER A 13 -12.99 -11.57 -0.59
CA SER A 13 -13.99 -12.01 -1.58
C SER A 13 -13.72 -11.31 -2.91
N VAL A 14 -12.93 -11.95 -3.77
CA VAL A 14 -12.49 -11.37 -5.05
C VAL A 14 -13.45 -11.80 -6.16
N VAL A 15 -13.90 -10.83 -6.94
CA VAL A 15 -14.59 -11.09 -8.21
C VAL A 15 -13.53 -11.47 -9.24
N THR A 16 -13.71 -12.60 -9.91
CA THR A 16 -12.77 -13.16 -10.88
C THR A 16 -13.48 -13.51 -12.18
N VAL A 17 -12.72 -13.66 -13.25
CA VAL A 17 -13.20 -14.18 -14.55
C VAL A 17 -12.29 -15.33 -15.01
N THR A 18 -12.75 -16.11 -15.99
CA THR A 18 -11.93 -17.14 -16.63
C THR A 18 -11.25 -16.58 -17.88
N GLU A 19 -10.26 -17.29 -18.40
CA GLU A 19 -9.53 -16.89 -19.63
C GLU A 19 -10.44 -16.75 -20.86
N GLU A 20 -11.55 -17.51 -20.91
CA GLU A 20 -12.52 -17.52 -21.98
C GLU A 20 -13.63 -16.47 -21.84
N THR A 21 -13.68 -15.75 -20.69
CA THR A 21 -14.74 -14.75 -20.43
C THR A 21 -14.72 -13.66 -21.50
N PRO A 22 -15.87 -13.40 -22.18
CA PRO A 22 -15.94 -12.41 -23.24
C PRO A 22 -15.73 -10.96 -22.72
N PHE A 23 -15.22 -10.08 -23.61
CA PHE A 23 -15.01 -8.67 -23.33
C PHE A 23 -16.22 -7.95 -22.71
N ALA A 24 -17.43 -8.19 -23.25
CA ALA A 24 -18.64 -7.52 -22.75
C ALA A 24 -18.94 -7.92 -21.31
N GLU A 25 -18.84 -9.20 -20.98
CA GLU A 25 -19.06 -9.73 -19.66
C GLU A 25 -18.03 -9.22 -18.64
N ILE A 26 -16.75 -9.07 -19.06
CA ILE A 26 -15.72 -8.46 -18.21
C ILE A 26 -16.08 -7.01 -17.91
N ALA A 27 -16.49 -6.23 -18.92
CA ALA A 27 -16.86 -4.83 -18.76
C ALA A 27 -18.08 -4.68 -17.84
N ASP A 28 -19.12 -5.51 -18.02
CA ASP A 28 -20.31 -5.53 -17.19
C ASP A 28 -19.97 -5.91 -15.73
N THR A 29 -19.16 -6.95 -15.53
CA THR A 29 -18.69 -7.39 -14.21
C THR A 29 -17.94 -6.27 -13.48
N MET A 30 -17.02 -5.58 -14.19
CA MET A 30 -16.27 -4.47 -13.58
C MET A 30 -17.16 -3.29 -13.22
N ALA A 31 -18.17 -2.97 -14.06
CA ALA A 31 -19.13 -1.90 -13.82
C ALA A 31 -20.05 -2.23 -12.64
N GLU A 32 -20.64 -3.41 -12.60
CA GLU A 32 -21.55 -3.88 -11.57
C GLU A 32 -20.89 -3.87 -10.18
N HIS A 33 -19.67 -4.42 -10.10
CA HIS A 33 -18.93 -4.51 -8.85
C HIS A 33 -18.11 -3.25 -8.52
N ARG A 34 -18.10 -2.22 -9.40
CA ARG A 34 -17.35 -0.97 -9.26
C ARG A 34 -15.86 -1.21 -8.96
N ILE A 35 -15.26 -2.15 -9.71
CA ILE A 35 -13.86 -2.54 -9.60
C ILE A 35 -13.07 -2.07 -10.82
N SER A 36 -11.80 -1.72 -10.62
CA SER A 36 -10.90 -1.22 -11.68
C SER A 36 -9.99 -2.28 -12.27
N GLY A 37 -10.14 -3.52 -11.83
CA GLY A 37 -9.39 -4.66 -12.32
C GLY A 37 -9.95 -5.96 -11.78
N VAL A 38 -9.89 -7.01 -12.58
CA VAL A 38 -10.41 -8.35 -12.28
C VAL A 38 -9.33 -9.39 -12.59
N PRO A 39 -8.96 -10.25 -11.60
CA PRO A 39 -8.04 -11.36 -11.82
C PRO A 39 -8.65 -12.39 -12.78
N VAL A 40 -7.82 -12.95 -13.65
CA VAL A 40 -8.17 -14.01 -14.60
C VAL A 40 -7.65 -15.32 -14.07
N LEU A 41 -8.51 -16.33 -14.01
CA LEU A 41 -8.17 -17.66 -13.53
C LEU A 41 -8.14 -18.67 -14.68
N ASP A 42 -7.23 -19.62 -14.58
CA ASP A 42 -7.25 -20.83 -15.42
C ASP A 42 -8.30 -21.85 -14.91
N ALA A 43 -8.41 -22.97 -15.61
CA ALA A 43 -9.33 -24.05 -15.25
C ALA A 43 -8.98 -24.74 -13.91
N ALA A 44 -7.74 -24.58 -13.41
CA ALA A 44 -7.29 -25.10 -12.13
C ALA A 44 -7.51 -24.10 -10.98
N GLY A 45 -7.95 -22.86 -11.28
CA GLY A 45 -8.18 -21.80 -10.31
C GLY A 45 -6.95 -20.94 -9.99
N HIS A 46 -5.86 -21.09 -10.72
CA HIS A 46 -4.68 -20.25 -10.55
C HIS A 46 -4.81 -18.93 -11.31
N VAL A 47 -4.22 -17.87 -10.76
CA VAL A 47 -4.21 -16.55 -11.40
C VAL A 47 -3.21 -16.54 -12.56
N THR A 48 -3.71 -16.43 -13.78
CA THR A 48 -2.90 -16.34 -15.01
C THR A 48 -2.62 -14.90 -15.43
N GLY A 49 -3.52 -13.96 -15.08
CA GLY A 49 -3.38 -12.56 -15.44
C GLY A 49 -4.34 -11.65 -14.68
N ILE A 50 -4.37 -10.39 -15.08
CA ILE A 50 -5.34 -9.39 -14.62
C ILE A 50 -5.81 -8.56 -15.80
N VAL A 51 -7.12 -8.33 -15.88
CA VAL A 51 -7.71 -7.34 -16.80
C VAL A 51 -8.07 -6.09 -16.01
N THR A 52 -7.70 -4.92 -16.54
CA THR A 52 -7.94 -3.62 -15.91
C THR A 52 -8.76 -2.69 -16.80
N GLU A 53 -9.29 -1.59 -16.23
CA GLU A 53 -9.96 -0.54 -17.00
C GLU A 53 -9.09 -0.03 -18.17
N ALA A 54 -7.78 0.07 -17.98
CA ALA A 54 -6.86 0.51 -19.02
C ALA A 54 -6.85 -0.45 -20.22
N ASP A 55 -6.92 -1.76 -19.97
CA ASP A 55 -6.97 -2.78 -21.02
C ASP A 55 -8.26 -2.68 -21.84
N LEU A 56 -9.39 -2.40 -21.18
CA LEU A 56 -10.68 -2.20 -21.85
C LEU A 56 -10.71 -0.90 -22.68
N LEU A 57 -10.14 0.19 -22.15
CA LEU A 57 -10.08 1.49 -22.84
C LEU A 57 -9.21 1.45 -24.09
N HIS A 58 -8.14 0.65 -24.11
CA HIS A 58 -7.34 0.46 -25.32
C HIS A 58 -8.17 -0.01 -26.52
N LYS A 59 -9.20 -0.84 -26.29
CA LYS A 59 -10.10 -1.28 -27.37
C LYS A 59 -10.93 -0.14 -27.93
N GLN A 60 -11.39 0.80 -27.09
CA GLN A 60 -12.16 1.96 -27.50
C GLN A 60 -11.30 2.95 -28.31
N GLU A 61 -10.06 3.22 -27.87
CA GLU A 61 -9.12 4.10 -28.59
C GLU A 61 -8.81 3.60 -30.00
N TYR A 62 -8.82 2.27 -30.23
CA TYR A 62 -8.58 1.70 -31.54
C TYR A 62 -9.80 1.76 -32.46
N LYS A 63 -11.03 1.74 -31.93
CA LYS A 63 -12.25 1.92 -32.74
C LYS A 63 -12.36 3.34 -33.27
N ASP A 64 -12.05 4.36 -32.47
CA ASP A 64 -12.07 5.77 -32.88
C ASP A 64 -10.84 6.17 -33.71
N GLY A 65 -9.80 5.35 -33.73
CA GLY A 65 -8.52 5.62 -34.42
C GLY A 65 -8.53 5.45 -35.95
N ASP A 66 -9.67 5.16 -36.59
CA ASP A 66 -9.75 4.94 -38.04
C ASP A 66 -9.49 6.21 -38.85
N HIS A 67 -9.49 7.40 -38.25
CA HIS A 67 -9.17 8.68 -38.87
C HIS A 67 -7.75 9.21 -38.62
N ARG A 68 -6.90 8.51 -37.88
CA ARG A 68 -5.51 8.94 -37.63
C ARG A 68 -4.51 8.25 -38.55
N SER A 69 -3.58 9.06 -39.09
CA SER A 69 -2.52 8.71 -40.05
C SER A 69 -1.90 7.30 -39.82
N ARG A 70 -1.70 6.55 -40.93
CA ARG A 70 -0.99 5.26 -40.96
C ARG A 70 0.37 5.29 -40.21
N LEU A 71 1.04 6.43 -40.17
CA LEU A 71 2.33 6.61 -39.46
C LEU A 71 2.20 6.61 -37.94
N ALA A 72 1.06 7.04 -37.38
CA ALA A 72 0.81 6.96 -35.94
C ALA A 72 0.55 5.52 -35.47
N ARG A 73 0.00 4.66 -36.35
CA ARG A 73 -0.19 3.22 -36.08
C ARG A 73 1.13 2.46 -35.93
N LEU A 74 2.19 2.84 -36.64
CA LEU A 74 3.50 2.17 -36.60
C LEU A 74 4.30 2.47 -35.33
N ARG A 75 3.96 3.52 -34.60
CA ARG A 75 4.65 3.96 -33.37
C ARG A 75 4.06 3.40 -32.07
N ARG A 76 2.92 2.71 -32.13
CA ARG A 76 2.30 2.13 -30.91
C ARG A 76 2.89 0.75 -30.59
N PRO A 77 3.08 0.41 -29.26
CA PRO A 77 3.56 -0.88 -28.85
C PRO A 77 2.70 -2.02 -29.41
N THR A 78 3.33 -3.11 -29.80
CA THR A 78 2.68 -4.30 -30.37
C THR A 78 1.61 -4.88 -29.42
N GLU A 79 1.88 -4.83 -28.13
CA GLU A 79 0.99 -5.30 -27.06
C GLU A 79 -0.37 -4.58 -27.03
N ALA A 80 -0.38 -3.26 -27.14
CA ALA A 80 -1.62 -2.49 -27.19
C ALA A 80 -2.48 -2.81 -28.43
N ARG A 81 -1.85 -3.19 -29.54
CA ARG A 81 -2.55 -3.63 -30.77
C ARG A 81 -3.19 -4.99 -30.60
N THR A 82 -2.49 -5.92 -29.96
CA THR A 82 -3.00 -7.26 -29.68
C THR A 82 -4.21 -7.20 -28.75
N LYS A 83 -4.12 -6.45 -27.65
CA LYS A 83 -5.23 -6.22 -26.71
C LYS A 83 -6.45 -5.56 -27.35
N ALA A 84 -6.25 -4.63 -28.27
CA ALA A 84 -7.36 -3.98 -28.99
C ALA A 84 -8.15 -4.93 -29.90
N ALA A 85 -7.53 -5.99 -30.42
CA ALA A 85 -8.18 -7.02 -31.23
C ALA A 85 -8.79 -8.15 -30.37
N ALA A 86 -8.41 -8.25 -29.12
CA ALA A 86 -8.83 -9.33 -28.22
C ALA A 86 -10.35 -9.33 -27.97
N VAL A 87 -10.94 -10.51 -27.87
CA VAL A 87 -12.38 -10.71 -27.67
C VAL A 87 -12.71 -11.34 -26.31
N ASP A 88 -11.71 -11.83 -25.60
CA ASP A 88 -11.80 -12.54 -24.32
C ASP A 88 -10.75 -12.08 -23.32
N ALA A 89 -10.84 -12.59 -22.09
CA ALA A 89 -9.93 -12.25 -20.99
C ALA A 89 -8.48 -12.63 -21.30
N ARG A 90 -8.23 -13.78 -21.92
CA ARG A 90 -6.87 -14.24 -22.27
C ARG A 90 -6.14 -13.27 -23.18
N GLY A 91 -6.84 -12.72 -24.14
CA GLY A 91 -6.27 -11.72 -25.07
C GLY A 91 -6.11 -10.33 -24.48
N LEU A 92 -6.94 -9.96 -23.49
CA LEU A 92 -6.96 -8.65 -22.84
C LEU A 92 -6.01 -8.54 -21.67
N MET A 93 -5.82 -9.63 -20.91
CA MET A 93 -5.09 -9.61 -19.65
C MET A 93 -3.64 -9.18 -19.80
N SER A 94 -3.11 -8.59 -18.73
CA SER A 94 -1.68 -8.41 -18.52
C SER A 94 -1.14 -9.64 -17.80
N ALA A 95 -0.14 -10.30 -18.41
CA ALA A 95 0.54 -11.48 -17.87
C ALA A 95 2.05 -11.39 -18.14
N PRO A 96 2.92 -11.90 -17.25
CA PRO A 96 2.58 -12.45 -15.94
C PRO A 96 2.06 -11.38 -14.97
N VAL A 97 1.18 -11.78 -14.06
CA VAL A 97 0.63 -10.87 -13.06
C VAL A 97 1.64 -10.58 -11.95
N VAL A 98 1.78 -9.31 -11.58
CA VAL A 98 2.51 -8.92 -10.37
C VAL A 98 1.57 -9.06 -9.18
N SER A 99 1.97 -9.85 -8.20
CA SER A 99 1.21 -10.18 -7.01
C SER A 99 2.02 -9.94 -5.73
N VAL A 100 1.35 -10.01 -4.59
CA VAL A 100 1.97 -9.97 -3.25
C VAL A 100 1.45 -11.12 -2.40
N ALA A 101 2.20 -11.49 -1.36
CA ALA A 101 1.74 -12.45 -0.37
C ALA A 101 0.92 -11.78 0.74
N PRO A 102 0.03 -12.50 1.46
CA PRO A 102 -0.77 -11.97 2.55
C PRO A 102 0.05 -11.27 3.65
N HIS A 103 1.22 -11.80 3.96
CA HIS A 103 2.14 -11.28 4.97
C HIS A 103 3.03 -10.13 4.49
N THR A 104 2.93 -9.71 3.23
CA THR A 104 3.64 -8.53 2.72
C THR A 104 3.23 -7.28 3.50
N THR A 105 4.20 -6.43 3.87
CA THR A 105 3.88 -5.19 4.58
C THR A 105 3.19 -4.17 3.68
N ILE A 106 2.33 -3.31 4.26
CA ILE A 106 1.65 -2.22 3.56
C ILE A 106 2.64 -1.35 2.77
N ALA A 107 3.80 -1.03 3.36
CA ALA A 107 4.83 -0.22 2.70
C ALA A 107 5.47 -0.92 1.48
N GLN A 108 5.65 -2.24 1.53
CA GLN A 108 6.15 -3.01 0.38
C GLN A 108 5.11 -3.06 -0.73
N ALA A 109 3.84 -3.36 -0.40
CA ALA A 109 2.74 -3.36 -1.37
C ALA A 109 2.56 -1.98 -2.04
N ALA A 110 2.64 -0.89 -1.26
CA ALA A 110 2.59 0.47 -1.79
C ALA A 110 3.72 0.76 -2.79
N ARG A 111 4.95 0.34 -2.48
CA ARG A 111 6.08 0.50 -3.41
C ARG A 111 5.87 -0.25 -4.71
N LEU A 112 5.36 -1.49 -4.65
CA LEU A 112 5.08 -2.29 -5.85
C LEU A 112 3.98 -1.65 -6.72
N LEU A 113 2.86 -1.25 -6.12
CA LEU A 113 1.78 -0.57 -6.84
C LEU A 113 2.27 0.72 -7.52
N ASN A 114 3.13 1.49 -6.84
CA ASN A 114 3.68 2.73 -7.40
C ASN A 114 4.72 2.47 -8.50
N ALA A 115 5.63 1.51 -8.31
CA ALA A 115 6.68 1.18 -9.28
C ALA A 115 6.10 0.71 -10.62
N HIS A 116 4.99 -0.04 -10.58
CA HIS A 116 4.32 -0.56 -11.78
C HIS A 116 3.16 0.32 -12.27
N GLY A 117 2.81 1.39 -11.55
CA GLY A 117 1.66 2.23 -11.90
C GLY A 117 0.29 1.56 -11.70
N TYR A 118 0.22 0.44 -10.98
CA TYR A 118 -1.01 -0.33 -10.80
C TYR A 118 -1.97 0.32 -9.79
N LYS A 119 -3.28 0.16 -10.01
CA LYS A 119 -4.34 0.56 -9.08
C LYS A 119 -4.61 -0.51 -8.02
N ALA A 120 -4.46 -1.78 -8.41
CA ALA A 120 -4.65 -2.95 -7.56
C ALA A 120 -3.75 -4.10 -8.04
N MET A 121 -3.51 -5.09 -7.16
CA MET A 121 -2.80 -6.32 -7.49
C MET A 121 -3.38 -7.51 -6.72
N PRO A 122 -3.35 -8.72 -7.28
CA PRO A 122 -3.75 -9.94 -6.59
C PRO A 122 -2.85 -10.25 -5.40
N VAL A 123 -3.45 -10.86 -4.39
CA VAL A 123 -2.76 -11.43 -3.23
C VAL A 123 -2.81 -12.93 -3.38
N LEU A 124 -1.66 -13.57 -3.48
CA LEU A 124 -1.56 -15.02 -3.64
C LEU A 124 -1.03 -15.65 -2.36
N ASP A 125 -1.57 -16.80 -2.01
CA ASP A 125 -1.06 -17.63 -0.91
C ASP A 125 0.22 -18.38 -1.30
N GLU A 126 0.71 -19.23 -0.40
CA GLU A 126 1.95 -19.98 -0.59
C GLU A 126 1.83 -21.06 -1.70
N ASP A 127 0.61 -21.52 -1.97
CA ASP A 127 0.30 -22.51 -3.01
C ASP A 127 0.01 -21.84 -4.38
N GLY A 128 0.04 -20.51 -4.44
CA GLY A 128 -0.27 -19.72 -5.64
C GLY A 128 -1.76 -19.48 -5.85
N GLY A 129 -2.60 -19.86 -4.90
CA GLY A 129 -4.03 -19.61 -4.90
C GLY A 129 -4.36 -18.14 -4.64
N LEU A 130 -5.52 -17.69 -5.14
CA LEU A 130 -5.99 -16.31 -4.94
C LEU A 130 -6.54 -16.13 -3.52
N ALA A 131 -5.76 -15.52 -2.63
CA ALA A 131 -6.16 -15.19 -1.26
C ALA A 131 -6.96 -13.89 -1.17
N GLY A 132 -6.77 -12.96 -2.12
CA GLY A 132 -7.41 -11.66 -2.09
C GLY A 132 -6.96 -10.73 -3.20
N ILE A 133 -7.40 -9.47 -3.11
CA ILE A 133 -6.94 -8.36 -3.94
C ILE A 133 -6.66 -7.15 -3.05
N VAL A 134 -5.58 -6.43 -3.32
CA VAL A 134 -5.24 -5.19 -2.61
C VAL A 134 -5.14 -4.02 -3.58
N ALA A 135 -5.86 -2.95 -3.32
CA ALA A 135 -5.85 -1.73 -4.09
C ALA A 135 -5.16 -0.57 -3.33
N ARG A 136 -4.73 0.47 -4.04
CA ARG A 136 -4.15 1.68 -3.41
C ARG A 136 -5.03 2.26 -2.30
N ARG A 137 -6.35 2.30 -2.51
CA ARG A 137 -7.32 2.79 -1.52
C ARG A 137 -7.31 1.96 -0.22
N ASP A 138 -7.04 0.65 -0.32
CA ASP A 138 -7.03 -0.25 0.83
C ASP A 138 -5.80 0.01 1.70
N LEU A 139 -4.66 0.34 1.08
CA LEU A 139 -3.44 0.72 1.79
C LEU A 139 -3.60 2.04 2.56
N LEU A 140 -4.48 2.95 2.10
CA LEU A 140 -4.76 4.19 2.80
C LEU A 140 -5.57 3.98 4.09
N ARG A 141 -6.19 2.82 4.29
CA ARG A 141 -6.92 2.49 5.53
C ARG A 141 -6.04 2.56 6.79
N VAL A 142 -4.72 2.42 6.64
CA VAL A 142 -3.79 2.59 7.75
C VAL A 142 -3.85 4.00 8.35
N PHE A 143 -4.21 5.01 7.54
CA PHE A 143 -4.38 6.40 7.96
C PHE A 143 -5.77 6.72 8.50
N HIS A 144 -6.73 5.77 8.43
CA HIS A 144 -8.07 5.92 9.02
C HIS A 144 -8.13 5.51 10.51
N ARG A 145 -6.98 5.48 11.20
CA ARG A 145 -6.92 5.27 12.64
C ARG A 145 -7.35 6.54 13.37
N SER A 146 -8.07 6.35 14.45
CA SER A 146 -8.44 7.47 15.30
C SER A 146 -7.20 8.04 16.04
N ASP A 147 -7.21 9.33 16.32
CA ASP A 147 -6.15 9.98 17.10
C ASP A 147 -5.96 9.33 18.48
N ALA A 148 -7.04 8.78 19.05
CA ALA A 148 -7.00 8.05 20.32
C ALA A 148 -6.22 6.74 20.20
N GLU A 149 -6.46 5.93 19.15
CA GLU A 149 -5.71 4.69 18.92
C GLU A 149 -4.22 4.95 18.65
N ILE A 150 -3.91 5.99 17.88
CA ILE A 150 -2.51 6.39 17.63
C ILE A 150 -1.84 6.80 18.93
N ARG A 151 -2.50 7.64 19.74
CA ARG A 151 -1.99 8.08 21.03
C ARG A 151 -1.70 6.89 21.95
N ASP A 152 -2.66 6.00 22.09
CA ASP A 152 -2.56 4.86 23.01
C ASP A 152 -1.43 3.90 22.57
N GLU A 153 -1.25 3.66 21.26
CA GLU A 153 -0.12 2.88 20.75
C GLU A 153 1.23 3.58 20.96
N VAL A 154 1.32 4.89 20.75
CA VAL A 154 2.55 5.65 21.05
C VAL A 154 2.92 5.54 22.53
N ILE A 155 1.97 5.68 23.44
CA ILE A 155 2.21 5.58 24.87
C ILE A 155 2.66 4.15 25.20
N GLN A 156 1.87 3.13 24.85
CA GLN A 156 2.10 1.77 25.29
C GLN A 156 3.29 1.12 24.56
N ASP A 157 3.32 1.19 23.23
CA ASP A 157 4.31 0.46 22.45
C ASP A 157 5.63 1.20 22.32
N VAL A 158 5.61 2.54 22.21
CA VAL A 158 6.83 3.32 22.01
C VAL A 158 7.42 3.73 23.36
N LEU A 159 6.67 4.44 24.19
CA LEU A 159 7.22 5.02 25.41
C LEU A 159 7.44 3.93 26.48
N VAL A 160 6.41 3.15 26.81
CA VAL A 160 6.49 2.13 27.88
C VAL A 160 7.29 0.93 27.44
N ASN A 161 6.85 0.19 26.41
CA ASN A 161 7.39 -1.13 26.09
C ASN A 161 8.79 -1.09 25.45
N LYS A 162 9.12 -0.05 24.65
CA LYS A 162 10.41 0.01 23.96
C LYS A 162 11.44 0.89 24.63
N LEU A 163 10.98 2.02 25.17
CA LEU A 163 11.88 3.03 25.69
C LEU A 163 11.93 3.08 27.23
N TRP A 164 11.04 2.31 27.88
CA TRP A 164 10.98 2.23 29.36
C TRP A 164 10.82 3.59 30.01
N GLN A 165 10.16 4.54 29.31
CA GLN A 165 9.91 5.87 29.81
C GLN A 165 8.64 5.90 30.65
N ASP A 166 8.63 6.75 31.69
CA ASP A 166 7.45 6.98 32.52
C ASP A 166 6.43 7.81 31.73
N PRO A 167 5.20 7.28 31.49
CA PRO A 167 4.14 8.04 30.83
C PRO A 167 3.70 9.30 31.59
N GLY A 168 4.05 9.41 32.87
CA GLY A 168 3.76 10.61 33.66
C GLY A 168 4.63 11.81 33.31
N GLU A 169 5.84 11.59 32.79
CA GLU A 169 6.79 12.65 32.41
C GLU A 169 6.68 13.08 30.95
N LEU A 170 6.06 12.24 30.11
CA LEU A 170 5.88 12.47 28.68
C LEU A 170 4.40 12.56 28.33
N HIS A 171 4.00 13.71 27.79
CA HIS A 171 2.63 13.94 27.36
C HIS A 171 2.51 13.77 25.85
N VAL A 172 1.59 12.89 25.45
CA VAL A 172 1.27 12.58 24.03
C VAL A 172 -0.10 13.14 23.70
N ARG A 173 -0.19 14.03 22.72
CA ARG A 173 -1.44 14.47 22.11
C ARG A 173 -1.40 14.18 20.63
N VAL A 174 -2.51 13.73 20.08
CA VAL A 174 -2.64 13.49 18.65
C VAL A 174 -3.80 14.29 18.12
N ARG A 175 -3.59 14.94 16.99
CA ARG A 175 -4.62 15.68 16.27
C ARG A 175 -4.42 15.49 14.77
N GLU A 176 -5.43 14.94 14.09
CA GLU A 176 -5.38 14.67 12.65
C GLU A 176 -4.14 13.87 12.24
N GLY A 177 -3.76 12.87 13.07
CA GLY A 177 -2.57 12.03 12.85
C GLY A 177 -1.24 12.71 13.18
N VAL A 178 -1.21 14.00 13.54
CA VAL A 178 0.00 14.70 14.00
C VAL A 178 0.18 14.46 15.50
N VAL A 179 1.33 13.88 15.88
CA VAL A 179 1.67 13.58 17.26
C VAL A 179 2.46 14.72 17.87
N HIS A 180 1.93 15.29 18.94
CA HIS A 180 2.62 16.33 19.74
C HIS A 180 3.19 15.68 21.00
N LEU A 181 4.53 15.71 21.13
CA LEU A 181 5.27 15.20 22.28
C LEU A 181 5.78 16.36 23.12
N THR A 182 5.42 16.39 24.40
CA THR A 182 5.90 17.39 25.37
C THR A 182 6.35 16.69 26.64
N GLY A 183 7.21 17.32 27.43
CA GLY A 183 7.74 16.76 28.68
C GLY A 183 9.26 16.60 28.65
N ARG A 184 9.79 15.66 29.41
CA ARG A 184 11.23 15.45 29.58
C ARG A 184 11.58 13.98 29.42
N VAL A 185 12.78 13.73 28.92
CA VAL A 185 13.42 12.40 28.87
C VAL A 185 14.67 12.44 29.75
N GLU A 186 15.08 11.29 30.26
CA GLU A 186 16.25 11.19 31.12
C GLU A 186 17.53 11.65 30.41
N GLN A 187 17.72 11.24 29.16
CA GLN A 187 18.93 11.51 28.38
C GLN A 187 18.60 12.22 27.07
N LYS A 188 19.43 13.20 26.68
CA LYS A 188 19.27 13.97 25.44
C LYS A 188 19.32 13.10 24.19
N SER A 189 20.13 12.05 24.20
CA SER A 189 20.25 11.09 23.09
C SER A 189 18.96 10.31 22.80
N LEU A 190 18.04 10.22 23.78
CA LEU A 190 16.74 9.58 23.61
C LEU A 190 15.76 10.38 22.74
N ILE A 191 15.88 11.72 22.70
CA ILE A 191 14.95 12.59 21.95
C ILE A 191 14.82 12.13 20.48
N PRO A 192 15.88 11.99 19.67
CA PRO A 192 15.77 11.55 18.28
C PRO A 192 15.23 10.13 18.16
N ILE A 193 15.45 9.28 19.16
CA ILE A 193 14.94 7.90 19.17
C ILE A 193 13.44 7.90 19.40
N VAL A 194 12.95 8.64 20.40
CA VAL A 194 11.51 8.82 20.68
C VAL A 194 10.79 9.34 19.43
N VAL A 195 11.30 10.41 18.84
CA VAL A 195 10.70 11.03 17.65
C VAL A 195 10.64 10.05 16.48
N ARG A 196 11.75 9.35 16.20
CA ARG A 196 11.81 8.37 15.11
C ARG A 196 10.87 7.18 15.32
N LEU A 197 10.80 6.64 16.53
CA LEU A 197 9.91 5.52 16.83
C LEU A 197 8.44 5.93 16.78
N THR A 198 8.12 7.12 17.27
CA THR A 198 6.78 7.71 17.16
C THR A 198 6.38 7.94 15.70
N ALA A 199 7.27 8.51 14.88
CA ALA A 199 7.02 8.71 13.44
C ALA A 199 6.86 7.38 12.67
N ALA A 200 7.41 6.28 13.18
CA ALA A 200 7.25 4.95 12.60
C ALA A 200 5.95 4.23 13.02
N THR A 201 5.13 4.84 13.89
CA THR A 201 3.82 4.31 14.29
C THR A 201 2.82 4.49 13.15
N GLU A 202 2.04 3.43 12.85
CA GLU A 202 1.06 3.47 11.78
C GLU A 202 -0.04 4.51 12.04
N GLY A 203 -0.36 5.30 11.01
CA GLY A 203 -1.34 6.40 11.10
C GLY A 203 -0.72 7.74 11.49
N VAL A 204 0.52 7.78 11.95
CA VAL A 204 1.22 9.05 12.23
C VAL A 204 1.58 9.74 10.92
N VAL A 205 1.11 10.99 10.78
CA VAL A 205 1.39 11.84 9.62
C VAL A 205 2.65 12.67 9.86
N ASP A 206 2.82 13.20 11.08
CA ASP A 206 3.98 14.00 11.47
C ASP A 206 4.17 13.96 13.00
N VAL A 207 5.37 14.32 13.47
CA VAL A 207 5.71 14.41 14.89
C VAL A 207 6.30 15.78 15.21
N VAL A 208 5.60 16.54 16.03
CA VAL A 208 6.05 17.83 16.57
C VAL A 208 6.43 17.61 18.03
N HIS A 209 7.59 18.08 18.47
CA HIS A 209 8.02 17.91 19.84
C HIS A 209 8.64 19.15 20.48
N THR A 210 8.43 19.28 21.80
CA THR A 210 9.12 20.20 22.68
C THR A 210 9.62 19.42 23.90
N LEU A 211 10.48 18.40 23.61
CA LEU A 211 11.06 17.53 24.65
C LEU A 211 12.29 18.16 25.27
N GLY A 212 12.30 18.28 26.59
CA GLY A 212 13.48 18.55 27.39
C GLY A 212 14.22 17.26 27.76
N TYR A 213 15.35 17.40 28.42
CA TYR A 213 16.14 16.29 28.95
C TYR A 213 16.71 16.67 30.33
N ASP A 214 17.05 15.65 31.14
CA ASP A 214 17.65 15.86 32.45
C ASP A 214 19.17 15.83 32.37
N HIS A 215 19.73 14.97 31.52
CA HIS A 215 21.17 14.79 31.35
C HIS A 215 21.59 14.91 29.88
N ASP A 216 22.64 15.73 29.59
CA ASP A 216 23.23 15.82 28.25
C ASP A 216 24.38 14.80 28.10
N ASP A 217 24.04 13.60 27.69
CA ASP A 217 24.95 12.47 27.45
C ASP A 217 25.62 12.54 26.06
N THR A 218 25.33 13.57 25.27
CA THR A 218 25.92 13.77 23.95
C THR A 218 27.23 14.54 23.99
N ARG A 219 27.58 15.13 25.14
CA ARG A 219 28.86 15.82 25.36
C ARG A 219 29.88 14.89 25.99
N PRO A 220 31.11 14.78 25.45
CA PRO A 220 32.17 14.01 26.12
C PRO A 220 32.43 14.60 27.51
N ALA A 221 32.55 13.73 28.51
CA ALA A 221 32.91 14.13 29.86
C ALA A 221 34.25 14.90 29.81
N HIS A 222 34.21 16.16 30.21
CA HIS A 222 35.43 16.95 30.33
C HIS A 222 36.19 16.47 31.56
N TYR A 223 37.17 15.58 31.35
CA TYR A 223 38.13 15.22 32.37
C TYR A 223 39.08 16.42 32.52
N PRO A 224 39.13 17.11 33.65
CA PRO A 224 40.18 18.09 33.92
C PRO A 224 41.50 17.35 33.92
N ARG A 225 42.40 17.75 33.04
CA ARG A 225 43.80 17.28 33.09
C ARG A 225 44.39 17.75 34.41
N ALA A 226 44.88 16.79 35.21
CA ALA A 226 45.65 17.03 36.43
C ALA A 226 47.01 17.64 36.10
#